data_62743a20966b5e85a213845fef5e9e27
#
_entry.id   62743a20966b5e85a213845fef5e9e27
#
_cell.length_a   1.000
_cell.length_b   1.000
_cell.length_c   1.000
_cell.angle_alpha   90.00
_cell.angle_beta   90.00
_cell.angle_gamma   90.00
#
_symmetry.space_group_name_H-M   'P 1'
#
loop_
_entity.id
_entity.type
_entity.pdbx_description
1 polymer ?
#
loop_
_entity_poly.entity_id
_entity_poly.type
_entity_poly.pdbx_seq_one_letter_code
_entity_poly.pdbx_strand_id
1 'polypeptide(L)'
;MLSLCDVVFVCLYPKATGEFLAKYQDDFKSGAIVTDIAGVKGQLMENLNWKRSDVAFVPGHPMAGNEREGFTHASAEIFQKRNYIFMEPVVGGASSLEFGKNALETLKQLATSIGFGRIIETNAEIHDHKIAFTSQLCHVIASALVDSAEDTNVSAFGGASFEDLTRIAMINAPLWTELFLSNKEDLLSEMEKFR
;
A
#
# COMPACT_ATOMS: atom_id res chain seq x y z
N MET A 1 0.51 24.85 -3.75
CA MET A 1 0.12 24.13 -2.50
C MET A 1 1.20 23.15 -2.08
N LEU A 2 1.70 22.27 -2.96
CA LEU A 2 2.77 21.31 -2.63
C LEU A 2 4.05 21.97 -2.11
N SER A 3 4.39 23.14 -2.65
CA SER A 3 5.54 23.96 -2.24
C SER A 3 5.46 24.55 -0.81
N LEU A 4 4.36 24.31 -0.10
CA LEU A 4 4.15 24.79 1.27
C LEU A 4 4.13 23.63 2.29
N CYS A 5 4.14 22.38 1.83
CA CYS A 5 3.99 21.20 2.68
C CYS A 5 5.35 20.62 3.07
N ASP A 6 5.55 20.36 4.34
CA ASP A 6 6.73 19.67 4.87
C ASP A 6 6.63 18.15 4.70
N VAL A 7 5.41 17.62 4.79
CA VAL A 7 5.12 16.18 4.58
C VAL A 7 3.92 16.05 3.64
N VAL A 8 4.03 15.17 2.64
CA VAL A 8 2.97 14.89 1.66
C VAL A 8 2.68 13.39 1.62
N PHE A 9 1.44 13.02 1.90
CA PHE A 9 0.93 11.66 1.70
C PHE A 9 0.20 11.58 0.37
N VAL A 10 0.68 10.77 -0.55
CA VAL A 10 0.05 10.50 -1.85
C VAL A 10 -0.90 9.33 -1.69
N CYS A 11 -2.19 9.63 -1.54
CA CYS A 11 -3.25 8.65 -1.32
C CYS A 11 -4.00 8.36 -2.64
N LEU A 12 -3.28 7.79 -3.60
CA LEU A 12 -3.78 7.45 -4.94
C LEU A 12 -3.55 5.96 -5.24
N TYR A 13 -4.18 5.45 -6.29
CA TYR A 13 -3.91 4.11 -6.81
C TYR A 13 -2.48 4.03 -7.35
N PRO A 14 -1.86 2.83 -7.43
CA PRO A 14 -0.43 2.71 -7.73
C PRO A 14 0.01 3.43 -9.01
N LYS A 15 -0.70 3.24 -10.12
CA LYS A 15 -0.40 3.93 -11.38
C LYS A 15 -0.53 5.44 -11.26
N ALA A 16 -1.63 5.92 -10.68
CA ALA A 16 -1.86 7.35 -10.48
C ALA A 16 -0.84 7.98 -9.52
N THR A 17 -0.34 7.22 -8.54
CA THR A 17 0.76 7.62 -7.65
C THR A 17 2.03 7.86 -8.46
N GLY A 18 2.42 6.93 -9.33
CA GLY A 18 3.60 7.08 -10.19
C GLY A 18 3.50 8.29 -11.13
N GLU A 19 2.34 8.46 -11.78
CA GLU A 19 2.06 9.61 -12.66
C GLU A 19 2.11 10.94 -11.87
N PHE A 20 1.55 10.98 -10.68
CA PHE A 20 1.59 12.15 -9.80
C PHE A 20 3.02 12.51 -9.39
N LEU A 21 3.80 11.56 -8.92
CA LEU A 21 5.18 11.77 -8.52
C LEU A 21 6.04 12.24 -9.70
N ALA A 22 5.91 11.61 -10.87
CA ALA A 22 6.64 12.00 -12.07
C ALA A 22 6.30 13.43 -12.51
N LYS A 23 5.03 13.81 -12.43
CA LYS A 23 4.54 15.12 -12.88
C LYS A 23 4.89 16.26 -11.93
N TYR A 24 4.83 16.02 -10.62
CA TYR A 24 4.85 17.09 -9.62
C TYR A 24 6.11 17.07 -8.72
N GLN A 25 7.11 16.24 -9.02
CA GLN A 25 8.31 16.18 -8.19
C GLN A 25 9.02 17.53 -8.02
N ASP A 26 8.94 18.40 -9.02
CA ASP A 26 9.58 19.73 -8.98
C ASP A 26 8.76 20.77 -8.19
N ASP A 27 7.50 20.48 -7.89
CA ASP A 27 6.60 21.37 -7.15
C ASP A 27 6.68 21.19 -5.62
N PHE A 28 7.36 20.14 -5.13
CA PHE A 28 7.52 19.94 -3.69
C PHE A 28 8.48 20.93 -3.08
N LYS A 29 8.19 21.35 -1.85
CA LYS A 29 9.06 22.21 -1.05
C LYS A 29 10.42 21.56 -0.86
N SER A 30 11.51 22.35 -0.97
CA SER A 30 12.83 21.87 -0.57
C SER A 30 12.84 21.43 0.89
N GLY A 31 13.38 20.26 1.20
CA GLY A 31 13.35 19.62 2.51
C GLY A 31 12.08 18.82 2.79
N ALA A 32 11.13 18.76 1.85
CA ALA A 32 9.90 17.99 2.07
C ALA A 32 10.12 16.49 2.07
N ILE A 33 9.26 15.79 2.80
CA ILE A 33 9.16 14.34 2.83
C ILE A 33 7.88 13.95 2.09
N VAL A 34 8.00 13.08 1.09
CA VAL A 34 6.87 12.56 0.32
C VAL A 34 6.75 11.06 0.60
N THR A 35 5.56 10.58 0.86
CA THR A 35 5.28 9.15 1.03
C THR A 35 3.99 8.78 0.31
N ASP A 36 3.84 7.53 -0.06
CA ASP A 36 2.61 6.99 -0.63
C ASP A 36 2.00 5.92 0.28
N ILE A 37 0.83 5.42 -0.11
CA ILE A 37 0.11 4.37 0.61
C ILE A 37 -0.25 3.17 -0.30
N ALA A 38 0.32 3.08 -1.49
CA ALA A 38 -0.04 2.04 -2.46
C ALA A 38 0.23 0.63 -1.93
N GLY A 39 -0.64 -0.31 -2.28
CA GLY A 39 -0.58 -1.70 -1.81
C GLY A 39 0.48 -2.57 -2.48
N VAL A 40 1.08 -2.12 -3.60
CA VAL A 40 2.19 -2.77 -4.30
C VAL A 40 3.24 -1.72 -4.66
N LYS A 41 4.51 -2.12 -4.77
CA LYS A 41 5.64 -1.19 -4.90
C LYS A 41 6.53 -1.44 -6.10
N GLY A 42 6.69 -2.71 -6.54
CA GLY A 42 7.65 -3.07 -7.58
C GLY A 42 7.51 -2.20 -8.82
N GLN A 43 6.33 -2.22 -9.45
CA GLN A 43 6.07 -1.45 -10.66
C GLN A 43 6.18 0.07 -10.45
N LEU A 44 5.77 0.59 -9.28
CA LEU A 44 5.94 1.99 -8.92
C LEU A 44 7.43 2.36 -8.88
N MET A 45 8.24 1.54 -8.23
CA MET A 45 9.68 1.80 -8.05
C MET A 45 10.47 1.65 -9.37
N GLU A 46 10.13 0.67 -10.20
CA GLU A 46 10.75 0.46 -11.51
C GLU A 46 10.54 1.67 -12.46
N ASN A 47 9.37 2.29 -12.39
CA ASN A 47 9.02 3.43 -13.24
C ASN A 47 9.34 4.80 -12.61
N LEU A 48 9.79 4.83 -11.36
CA LEU A 48 10.07 6.05 -10.64
C LEU A 48 11.39 6.68 -11.11
N ASN A 49 11.31 7.84 -11.76
CA ASN A 49 12.47 8.65 -12.11
C ASN A 49 12.59 9.84 -11.15
N TRP A 50 12.99 9.56 -9.92
CA TRP A 50 13.13 10.57 -8.87
C TRP A 50 14.48 11.29 -9.00
N LYS A 51 14.46 12.60 -9.18
CA LYS A 51 15.66 13.41 -9.43
C LYS A 51 16.03 14.35 -8.29
N ARG A 52 15.12 14.56 -7.35
CA ARG A 52 15.30 15.53 -6.26
C ARG A 52 16.27 15.00 -5.20
N SER A 53 17.33 15.76 -4.94
CA SER A 53 18.29 15.50 -3.86
C SER A 53 17.89 16.17 -2.53
N ASP A 54 16.98 17.13 -2.61
CA ASP A 54 16.50 17.96 -1.52
C ASP A 54 15.07 17.63 -1.10
N VAL A 55 14.46 16.59 -1.67
CA VAL A 55 13.17 16.03 -1.30
C VAL A 55 13.31 14.51 -1.21
N ALA A 56 12.90 13.91 -0.09
CA ALA A 56 12.93 12.47 0.07
C ALA A 56 11.57 11.86 -0.30
N PHE A 57 11.56 10.86 -1.17
CA PHE A 57 10.42 9.98 -1.34
C PHE A 57 10.65 8.70 -0.53
N VAL A 58 9.77 8.40 0.40
CA VAL A 58 9.81 7.21 1.24
C VAL A 58 8.58 6.37 0.93
N PRO A 59 8.71 5.29 0.15
CA PRO A 59 7.57 4.44 -0.16
C PRO A 59 7.00 3.82 1.11
N GLY A 60 5.68 3.83 1.25
CA GLY A 60 5.00 3.35 2.45
C GLY A 60 3.75 2.53 2.14
N HIS A 61 3.41 1.59 3.01
CA HIS A 61 2.19 0.81 2.92
C HIS A 61 1.59 0.61 4.32
N PRO A 62 0.58 1.39 4.70
CA PRO A 62 -0.19 1.13 5.91
C PRO A 62 -1.03 -0.13 5.71
N MET A 63 -0.82 -1.16 6.51
CA MET A 63 -1.62 -2.39 6.51
C MET A 63 -2.97 -2.13 7.20
N ALA A 64 -3.66 -1.11 6.74
CA ALA A 64 -4.91 -0.60 7.27
C ALA A 64 -5.85 -0.23 6.12
N GLY A 65 -7.02 -0.79 6.10
CA GLY A 65 -8.02 -0.56 5.06
C GLY A 65 -9.42 -0.92 5.55
N ASN A 66 -10.40 -0.49 4.76
CA ASN A 66 -11.82 -0.79 4.96
C ASN A 66 -12.40 -1.18 3.60
N GLU A 67 -13.36 -2.06 3.59
CA GLU A 67 -14.11 -2.48 2.41
C GLU A 67 -15.02 -1.37 1.86
N ARG A 68 -15.30 -0.34 2.68
CA ARG A 68 -16.16 0.79 2.31
C ARG A 68 -15.33 1.97 1.85
N GLU A 69 -15.84 2.66 0.84
CA GLU A 69 -15.19 3.82 0.22
C GLU A 69 -15.78 5.14 0.67
N GLY A 70 -14.98 6.18 0.51
CA GLY A 70 -15.39 7.56 0.70
C GLY A 70 -15.18 8.09 2.11
N PHE A 71 -15.17 9.41 2.20
CA PHE A 71 -14.85 10.14 3.44
C PHE A 71 -15.80 9.84 4.60
N THR A 72 -17.06 9.50 4.32
CA THR A 72 -18.06 9.15 5.33
C THR A 72 -17.71 7.87 6.12
N HIS A 73 -16.82 7.04 5.58
CA HIS A 73 -16.35 5.82 6.21
C HIS A 73 -14.92 5.93 6.76
N ALA A 74 -14.33 7.13 6.68
CA ALA A 74 -13.01 7.39 7.23
C ALA A 74 -13.05 7.38 8.77
N SER A 75 -12.13 6.63 9.38
CA SER A 75 -11.95 6.58 10.82
C SER A 75 -10.47 6.43 11.15
N ALA A 76 -9.98 7.16 12.16
CA ALA A 76 -8.64 7.00 12.68
C ALA A 76 -8.43 5.62 13.37
N GLU A 77 -9.51 4.97 13.76
CA GLU A 77 -9.46 3.66 14.43
C GLU A 77 -8.88 2.56 13.54
N ILE A 78 -8.99 2.70 12.20
CA ILE A 78 -8.44 1.71 11.25
C ILE A 78 -6.93 1.54 11.41
N PHE A 79 -6.21 2.56 11.90
CA PHE A 79 -4.76 2.54 12.06
C PHE A 79 -4.30 1.86 13.36
N GLN A 80 -5.20 1.77 14.35
CA GLN A 80 -4.84 1.32 15.71
C GLN A 80 -4.31 -0.12 15.69
N LYS A 81 -3.09 -0.28 16.22
CA LYS A 81 -2.38 -1.56 16.34
C LYS A 81 -2.07 -2.27 15.00
N ARG A 82 -2.30 -1.61 13.86
CA ARG A 82 -1.93 -2.15 12.55
C ARG A 82 -0.44 -2.00 12.29
N ASN A 83 0.07 -2.72 11.29
CA ASN A 83 1.44 -2.57 10.83
C ASN A 83 1.53 -1.41 9.83
N TYR A 84 2.65 -0.71 9.83
CA TYR A 84 3.06 0.15 8.73
C TYR A 84 4.37 -0.36 8.14
N ILE A 85 4.43 -0.53 6.83
CA ILE A 85 5.63 -1.00 6.15
C ILE A 85 6.22 0.18 5.38
N PHE A 86 7.50 0.48 5.61
CA PHE A 86 8.26 1.45 4.85
C PHE A 86 9.35 0.76 4.04
N MET A 87 9.66 1.30 2.87
CA MET A 87 10.79 0.91 2.06
C MET A 87 11.91 1.92 2.18
N GLU A 88 13.07 1.55 1.63
CA GLU A 88 14.22 2.43 1.59
C GLU A 88 13.89 3.77 0.92
N PRO A 89 14.31 4.89 1.52
CA PRO A 89 14.09 6.21 0.94
C PRO A 89 14.77 6.38 -0.42
N VAL A 90 14.08 7.03 -1.33
CA VAL A 90 14.61 7.44 -2.63
C VAL A 90 14.96 8.92 -2.59
N VAL A 91 16.21 9.22 -2.80
CA VAL A 91 16.75 10.59 -2.89
C VAL A 91 17.72 10.69 -4.04
N GLY A 92 17.76 11.83 -4.71
CA GLY A 92 18.69 12.09 -5.81
C GLY A 92 20.12 12.32 -5.27
N GLY A 93 21.04 11.39 -5.60
CA GLY A 93 22.46 11.53 -5.31
C GLY A 93 22.91 11.01 -3.93
N ALA A 94 24.14 10.53 -3.88
CA ALA A 94 24.73 9.87 -2.70
C ALA A 94 24.89 10.79 -1.47
N SER A 95 25.03 12.08 -1.67
CA SER A 95 25.14 13.06 -0.57
C SER A 95 23.86 13.26 0.24
N SER A 96 22.74 12.75 -0.24
CA SER A 96 21.41 12.94 0.37
C SER A 96 20.93 11.73 1.19
N LEU A 97 21.78 10.71 1.35
CA LEU A 97 21.42 9.49 2.08
C LEU A 97 21.04 9.76 3.54
N GLU A 98 21.75 10.66 4.22
CA GLU A 98 21.43 11.04 5.59
C GLU A 98 20.07 11.74 5.69
N PHE A 99 19.75 12.60 4.71
CA PHE A 99 18.44 13.23 4.62
C PHE A 99 17.33 12.18 4.44
N GLY A 100 17.54 11.19 3.55
CA GLY A 100 16.58 10.08 3.38
C GLY A 100 16.35 9.30 4.65
N LYS A 101 17.40 8.97 5.41
CA LYS A 101 17.26 8.28 6.71
C LYS A 101 16.48 9.11 7.72
N ASN A 102 16.77 10.40 7.83
CA ASN A 102 16.04 11.30 8.73
C ASN A 102 14.55 11.44 8.31
N ALA A 103 14.26 11.44 7.03
CA ALA A 103 12.90 11.43 6.50
C ALA A 103 12.14 10.16 6.91
N LEU A 104 12.76 8.99 6.78
CA LEU A 104 12.19 7.72 7.20
C LEU A 104 11.91 7.71 8.72
N GLU A 105 12.87 8.15 9.53
CA GLU A 105 12.69 8.23 11.00
C GLU A 105 11.53 9.18 11.37
N THR A 106 11.38 10.29 10.67
CA THR A 106 10.27 11.23 10.88
C THR A 106 8.93 10.56 10.58
N LEU A 107 8.82 9.82 9.47
CA LEU A 107 7.59 9.10 9.12
C LEU A 107 7.27 7.95 10.08
N LYS A 108 8.28 7.25 10.59
CA LYS A 108 8.12 6.20 11.62
C LYS A 108 7.55 6.78 12.92
N GLN A 109 8.06 7.92 13.35
CA GLN A 109 7.54 8.62 14.53
C GLN A 109 6.10 9.09 14.31
N LEU A 110 5.80 9.63 13.12
CA LEU A 110 4.46 10.05 12.75
C LEU A 110 3.49 8.86 12.72
N ALA A 111 3.86 7.75 12.08
CA ALA A 111 3.05 6.53 12.03
C ALA A 111 2.77 5.99 13.45
N THR A 112 3.78 5.98 14.33
CA THR A 112 3.61 5.58 15.73
C THR A 112 2.63 6.50 16.45
N SER A 113 2.72 7.81 16.25
CA SER A 113 1.83 8.80 16.88
C SER A 113 0.38 8.70 16.40
N ILE A 114 0.15 8.23 15.19
CA ILE A 114 -1.18 7.96 14.63
C ILE A 114 -1.80 6.70 15.26
N GLY A 115 -0.98 5.78 15.80
CA GLY A 115 -1.46 4.59 16.51
C GLY A 115 -1.09 3.26 15.84
N PHE A 116 -0.22 3.27 14.83
CA PHE A 116 0.32 2.02 14.29
C PHE A 116 1.13 1.28 15.36
N GLY A 117 0.87 -0.02 15.49
CA GLY A 117 1.46 -0.83 16.58
C GLY A 117 2.82 -1.41 16.23
N ARG A 118 3.14 -1.53 14.93
CA ARG A 118 4.40 -2.09 14.46
C ARG A 118 4.85 -1.41 13.17
N ILE A 119 6.10 -0.98 13.17
CA ILE A 119 6.77 -0.45 11.97
C ILE A 119 7.71 -1.53 11.42
N ILE A 120 7.66 -1.74 10.11
CA ILE A 120 8.48 -2.72 9.38
C ILE A 120 9.25 -1.96 8.32
N GLU A 121 10.53 -2.26 8.17
CA GLU A 121 11.40 -1.76 7.11
C GLU A 121 11.76 -2.90 6.17
N THR A 122 11.69 -2.66 4.86
CA THR A 122 11.98 -3.67 3.83
C THR A 122 12.32 -2.99 2.50
N ASN A 123 12.50 -3.76 1.44
CA ASN A 123 12.56 -3.27 0.07
C ASN A 123 11.29 -3.64 -0.71
N ALA A 124 11.12 -3.10 -1.91
CA ALA A 124 9.92 -3.29 -2.73
C ALA A 124 9.72 -4.76 -3.14
N GLU A 125 10.77 -5.47 -3.50
CA GLU A 125 10.73 -6.88 -3.92
C GLU A 125 10.24 -7.79 -2.78
N ILE A 126 10.87 -7.70 -1.61
CA ILE A 126 10.47 -8.48 -0.43
C ILE A 126 9.04 -8.11 0.00
N HIS A 127 8.70 -6.82 -0.06
CA HIS A 127 7.35 -6.34 0.24
C HIS A 127 6.33 -7.03 -0.66
N ASP A 128 6.46 -6.90 -1.97
CA ASP A 128 5.45 -7.37 -2.92
C ASP A 128 5.33 -8.90 -2.89
N HIS A 129 6.45 -9.60 -2.74
CA HIS A 129 6.45 -11.05 -2.52
C HIS A 129 5.64 -11.45 -1.27
N LYS A 130 5.79 -10.73 -0.15
CA LYS A 130 5.02 -11.00 1.07
C LYS A 130 3.55 -10.60 0.94
N ILE A 131 3.26 -9.50 0.25
CA ILE A 131 1.89 -9.02 0.00
C ILE A 131 1.13 -10.00 -0.90
N ALA A 132 1.78 -10.63 -1.85
CA ALA A 132 1.18 -11.68 -2.67
C ALA A 132 0.52 -12.77 -1.82
N PHE A 133 1.22 -13.25 -0.79
CA PHE A 133 0.70 -14.27 0.12
C PHE A 133 -0.27 -13.71 1.17
N THR A 134 0.15 -12.66 1.90
CA THR A 134 -0.56 -12.21 3.10
C THR A 134 -1.81 -11.37 2.82
N SER A 135 -1.96 -10.90 1.59
CA SER A 135 -3.06 -10.03 1.18
C SER A 135 -3.72 -10.52 -0.12
N GLN A 136 -2.98 -10.55 -1.23
CA GLN A 136 -3.56 -10.78 -2.55
C GLN A 136 -4.16 -12.19 -2.68
N LEU A 137 -3.44 -13.21 -2.27
CA LEU A 137 -3.95 -14.59 -2.28
C LEU A 137 -5.20 -14.73 -1.41
N CYS A 138 -5.27 -14.08 -0.25
CA CYS A 138 -6.45 -14.08 0.60
C CYS A 138 -7.69 -13.55 -0.12
N HIS A 139 -7.54 -12.45 -0.88
CA HIS A 139 -8.65 -11.87 -1.65
C HIS A 139 -9.04 -12.74 -2.85
N VAL A 140 -8.07 -13.38 -3.51
CA VAL A 140 -8.35 -14.36 -4.58
C VAL A 140 -9.17 -15.53 -4.03
N ILE A 141 -8.76 -16.10 -2.90
CA ILE A 141 -9.46 -17.22 -2.26
C ILE A 141 -10.89 -16.82 -1.88
N ALA A 142 -11.05 -15.67 -1.22
CA ALA A 142 -12.37 -15.18 -0.81
C ALA A 142 -13.30 -14.94 -2.00
N SER A 143 -12.78 -14.29 -3.06
CA SER A 143 -13.55 -14.01 -4.27
C SER A 143 -13.91 -15.28 -5.02
N ALA A 144 -12.96 -16.22 -5.18
CA ALA A 144 -13.20 -17.50 -5.82
C ALA A 144 -14.21 -18.35 -5.05
N LEU A 145 -14.16 -18.33 -3.71
CA LEU A 145 -15.12 -19.04 -2.87
C LEU A 145 -16.54 -18.51 -3.09
N VAL A 146 -16.71 -17.19 -3.10
CA VAL A 146 -18.04 -16.58 -3.33
C VAL A 146 -18.54 -16.83 -4.75
N ASP A 147 -17.66 -16.70 -5.75
CA ASP A 147 -18.00 -16.91 -7.17
C ASP A 147 -18.35 -18.38 -7.47
N SER A 148 -17.79 -19.33 -6.71
CA SER A 148 -18.09 -20.77 -6.85
C SER A 148 -19.39 -21.23 -6.19
N ALA A 149 -20.11 -20.34 -5.51
CA ALA A 149 -21.36 -20.71 -4.85
C ALA A 149 -22.45 -21.12 -5.86
N GLU A 150 -23.12 -22.24 -5.61
CA GLU A 150 -24.17 -22.76 -6.50
C GLU A 150 -25.38 -21.82 -6.59
N ASP A 151 -25.71 -21.17 -5.46
CA ASP A 151 -26.82 -20.21 -5.39
C ASP A 151 -26.60 -19.18 -4.24
N THR A 152 -27.47 -18.19 -4.18
CA THR A 152 -27.40 -17.14 -3.15
C THR A 152 -27.89 -17.61 -1.77
N ASN A 153 -28.55 -18.76 -1.67
CA ASN A 153 -29.04 -19.27 -0.38
C ASN A 153 -27.91 -19.88 0.45
N VAL A 154 -26.74 -20.15 -0.14
CA VAL A 154 -25.58 -20.68 0.57
C VAL A 154 -25.25 -19.84 1.81
N SER A 155 -25.49 -18.55 1.79
CA SER A 155 -25.24 -17.64 2.92
C SER A 155 -26.12 -17.96 4.15
N ALA A 156 -27.32 -18.54 3.96
CA ALA A 156 -28.20 -18.95 5.06
C ALA A 156 -27.65 -20.14 5.86
N PHE A 157 -26.71 -20.89 5.29
CA PHE A 157 -26.03 -22.00 5.95
C PHE A 157 -24.63 -21.57 6.48
N GLY A 158 -24.21 -20.30 6.20
CA GLY A 158 -22.96 -19.76 6.65
C GLY A 158 -22.93 -19.48 8.14
N GLY A 159 -21.83 -19.77 8.79
CA GLY A 159 -21.51 -19.33 10.15
C GLY A 159 -20.35 -18.34 10.13
N ALA A 160 -19.85 -17.97 11.31
CA ALA A 160 -18.79 -16.97 11.48
C ALA A 160 -17.57 -17.21 10.59
N SER A 161 -17.12 -18.46 10.42
CA SER A 161 -15.98 -18.79 9.57
C SER A 161 -16.21 -18.44 8.10
N PHE A 162 -17.43 -18.66 7.59
CA PHE A 162 -17.79 -18.29 6.23
C PHE A 162 -17.87 -16.78 6.08
N GLU A 163 -18.50 -16.09 7.02
CA GLU A 163 -18.61 -14.64 7.04
C GLU A 163 -17.24 -13.95 7.11
N ASP A 164 -16.36 -14.41 8.00
CA ASP A 164 -15.00 -13.87 8.15
C ASP A 164 -14.18 -14.04 6.87
N LEU A 165 -14.25 -15.22 6.24
CA LEU A 165 -13.49 -15.50 5.03
C LEU A 165 -14.03 -14.74 3.81
N THR A 166 -15.35 -14.63 3.68
CA THR A 166 -16.00 -13.99 2.51
C THR A 166 -16.15 -12.48 2.65
N ARG A 167 -15.95 -11.91 3.83
CA ARG A 167 -16.03 -10.47 4.07
C ARG A 167 -15.13 -9.68 3.12
N ILE A 168 -13.92 -10.17 2.88
CA ILE A 168 -12.94 -9.52 1.99
C ILE A 168 -13.18 -9.80 0.50
N ALA A 169 -14.20 -10.59 0.14
CA ALA A 169 -14.61 -10.75 -1.26
C ALA A 169 -15.31 -9.51 -1.83
N MET A 170 -15.78 -8.59 -0.99
CA MET A 170 -16.31 -7.29 -1.42
C MET A 170 -15.17 -6.36 -1.80
N ILE A 171 -14.63 -6.55 -2.99
CA ILE A 171 -13.48 -5.81 -3.49
C ILE A 171 -13.88 -4.65 -4.40
N ASN A 172 -13.13 -3.56 -4.36
CA ASN A 172 -13.14 -2.55 -5.43
C ASN A 172 -12.45 -3.15 -6.66
N ALA A 173 -13.22 -3.59 -7.66
CA ALA A 173 -12.69 -4.31 -8.81
C ALA A 173 -11.61 -3.52 -9.59
N PRO A 174 -11.75 -2.20 -9.89
CA PRO A 174 -10.69 -1.42 -10.51
C PRO A 174 -9.37 -1.43 -9.74
N LEU A 175 -9.41 -1.17 -8.43
CA LEU A 175 -8.23 -1.18 -7.57
C LEU A 175 -7.56 -2.55 -7.52
N TRP A 176 -8.34 -3.60 -7.26
CA TRP A 176 -7.80 -4.94 -7.10
C TRP A 176 -7.27 -5.53 -8.41
N THR A 177 -7.88 -5.19 -9.55
CA THR A 177 -7.33 -5.52 -10.86
C THR A 177 -5.94 -4.92 -11.05
N GLU A 178 -5.77 -3.65 -10.69
CA GLU A 178 -4.47 -2.99 -10.78
C GLU A 178 -3.45 -3.64 -9.84
N LEU A 179 -3.82 -3.92 -8.58
CA LEU A 179 -2.96 -4.56 -7.59
C LEU A 179 -2.52 -5.97 -8.02
N PHE A 180 -3.45 -6.79 -8.52
CA PHE A 180 -3.13 -8.15 -8.97
C PHE A 180 -2.23 -8.16 -10.20
N LEU A 181 -2.52 -7.29 -11.18
CA LEU A 181 -1.71 -7.21 -12.40
C LEU A 181 -0.32 -6.62 -12.15
N SER A 182 -0.20 -5.67 -11.23
CA SER A 182 1.09 -5.06 -10.86
C SER A 182 2.01 -6.00 -10.07
N ASN A 183 1.47 -7.08 -9.48
CA ASN A 183 2.22 -8.10 -8.74
C ASN A 183 1.94 -9.52 -9.25
N LYS A 184 1.69 -9.63 -10.54
CA LYS A 184 1.15 -10.85 -11.18
C LYS A 184 2.03 -12.09 -10.95
N GLU A 185 3.34 -11.95 -11.08
CA GLU A 185 4.26 -13.08 -11.03
C GLU A 185 4.31 -13.71 -9.63
N ASP A 186 4.47 -12.87 -8.61
CA ASP A 186 4.46 -13.33 -7.22
C ASP A 186 3.10 -13.92 -6.84
N LEU A 187 2.00 -13.27 -7.23
CA LEU A 187 0.66 -13.78 -6.96
C LEU A 187 0.42 -15.15 -7.61
N LEU A 188 0.79 -15.33 -8.88
CA LEU A 188 0.66 -16.62 -9.56
C LEU A 188 1.51 -17.70 -8.90
N SER A 189 2.72 -17.36 -8.46
CA SER A 189 3.59 -18.27 -7.71
C SER A 189 2.93 -18.73 -6.40
N GLU A 190 2.34 -17.82 -5.65
CA GLU A 190 1.64 -18.16 -4.39
C GLU A 190 0.35 -18.96 -4.65
N MET A 191 -0.40 -18.66 -5.71
CA MET A 191 -1.58 -19.46 -6.11
C MET A 191 -1.19 -20.89 -6.46
N GLU A 192 -0.08 -21.11 -7.17
CA GLU A 192 0.38 -22.46 -7.54
C GLU A 192 0.83 -23.26 -6.32
N LYS A 193 1.47 -22.63 -5.34
CA LYS A 193 1.83 -23.29 -4.06
C LYS A 193 0.60 -23.65 -3.22
N PHE A 194 -0.46 -22.86 -3.33
CA PHE A 194 -1.71 -23.07 -2.59
C PHE A 194 -2.58 -24.18 -3.18
N ARG A 195 -2.49 -24.42 -4.48
CA ARG A 195 -3.24 -25.44 -5.22
C ARG A 195 -2.90 -26.88 -4.80
#